data_79b0adc1dfaaf5c5b8a32244230cf37c
#
_entry.id   79b0adc1dfaaf5c5b8a32244230cf37c
#
_cell.length_a   1.000
_cell.length_b   1.000
_cell.length_c   1.000
_cell.angle_alpha   90.00
_cell.angle_beta   90.00
_cell.angle_gamma   90.00
#
_symmetry.space_group_name_H-M   'P 1'
#
loop_
_entity.id
_entity.type
_entity.pdbx_description
1 polymer ?
#
loop_
_entity_poly.entity_id
_entity_poly.type
_entity_poly.pdbx_seq_one_letter_code
_entity_poly.pdbx_strand_id
1 'polypeptide(L)'
;MNNQFASLDDLHDFKKEIAGARTFVFVREVEPLVKNNLIKGGDLDNAIVIYDQKTSQTELDRLADLLNVPHKHVDELGYINNKPLEFENEPARHKLLDILGDIALVGKPIKGRIIATRPGHKINTQFARLIRKEVRRQDIQCPAYNPNKEPLMDVNRIRQLLPHRYPFLLVDKIIEMGTRHIVGVKNVSGNEPFFQGHFPAEPVMPGVLLVEAMAQTGGLLVLSTVDEPERYSTYFMKIDNVKFRQKVVPGDTVIFHLSLMTEVRRGCAYMKGYAFVGERIVTEAEFMAQIIKNK
;
A
#
# COMPACT_ATOMS: atom_id res chain seq x y z
N MET A 1 24.41 22.61 -21.12
CA MET A 1 24.37 22.31 -19.68
C MET A 1 25.39 21.22 -19.40
N ASN A 2 26.32 21.45 -18.51
CA ASN A 2 27.30 20.42 -18.12
C ASN A 2 26.62 19.37 -17.23
N ASN A 3 27.25 18.20 -17.08
CA ASN A 3 26.79 17.19 -16.14
C ASN A 3 26.80 17.79 -14.72
N GLN A 4 25.66 17.69 -14.03
CA GLN A 4 25.50 18.18 -12.68
C GLN A 4 25.21 17.04 -11.73
N PHE A 5 25.61 17.20 -10.48
CA PHE A 5 25.37 16.27 -9.39
C PHE A 5 24.86 17.02 -8.16
N ALA A 6 23.97 16.42 -7.41
CA ALA A 6 23.53 16.88 -6.09
C ALA A 6 23.40 15.68 -5.14
N SER A 7 23.73 15.88 -3.86
CA SER A 7 23.51 14.90 -2.80
C SER A 7 22.80 15.56 -1.62
N LEU A 8 22.11 14.75 -0.84
CA LEU A 8 21.57 15.08 0.47
C LEU A 8 21.92 13.90 1.38
N ASP A 9 22.87 14.09 2.25
CA ASP A 9 23.38 13.04 3.13
C ASP A 9 22.66 13.03 4.49
N ASP A 10 22.18 14.21 4.93
CA ASP A 10 21.32 14.35 6.13
C ASP A 10 20.03 15.11 5.80
N LEU A 11 18.89 14.58 6.20
CA LEU A 11 17.58 15.22 6.00
C LEU A 11 17.42 16.53 6.76
N HIS A 12 18.20 16.77 7.82
CA HIS A 12 18.20 18.05 8.53
C HIS A 12 18.70 19.21 7.65
N ASP A 13 19.54 18.93 6.68
CA ASP A 13 20.07 19.91 5.72
C ASP A 13 19.10 20.20 4.56
N PHE A 14 17.97 19.47 4.46
CA PHE A 14 17.00 19.62 3.38
C PHE A 14 16.59 21.07 3.12
N LYS A 15 16.25 21.81 4.19
CA LYS A 15 15.80 23.20 4.07
C LYS A 15 16.87 24.11 3.48
N LYS A 16 18.13 23.90 3.86
CA LYS A 16 19.28 24.70 3.45
C LYS A 16 19.77 24.32 2.07
N GLU A 17 19.82 23.01 1.77
CA GLU A 17 20.49 22.50 0.59
C GLU A 17 19.57 22.25 -0.60
N ILE A 18 18.29 21.98 -0.39
CA ILE A 18 17.40 21.44 -1.42
C ILE A 18 16.12 22.26 -1.60
N ALA A 19 15.49 22.71 -0.50
CA ALA A 19 14.13 23.26 -0.54
C ALA A 19 13.96 24.52 -1.42
N GLY A 20 15.03 25.31 -1.58
CA GLY A 20 15.03 26.52 -2.42
C GLY A 20 15.24 26.25 -3.92
N ALA A 21 15.59 25.03 -4.32
CA ALA A 21 15.93 24.71 -5.71
C ALA A 21 14.69 24.81 -6.63
N ARG A 22 14.73 25.75 -7.58
CA ARG A 22 13.64 25.99 -8.53
C ARG A 22 13.59 24.94 -9.62
N THR A 23 12.38 24.67 -10.11
CA THR A 23 12.16 23.85 -11.32
C THR A 23 12.83 24.49 -12.54
N PHE A 24 13.01 23.72 -13.59
CA PHE A 24 13.61 24.23 -14.82
C PHE A 24 12.87 23.72 -16.07
N VAL A 25 12.97 24.51 -17.13
CA VAL A 25 12.40 24.22 -18.45
C VAL A 25 13.36 24.69 -19.55
N PHE A 26 13.45 23.96 -20.64
CA PHE A 26 14.15 24.44 -21.82
C PHE A 26 13.21 25.27 -22.69
N VAL A 27 13.70 26.35 -23.27
CA VAL A 27 12.89 27.22 -24.15
C VAL A 27 12.17 26.44 -25.23
N ARG A 28 12.87 25.47 -25.85
CA ARG A 28 12.30 24.58 -26.89
C ARG A 28 11.16 23.67 -26.40
N GLU A 29 11.01 23.49 -25.09
CA GLU A 29 9.97 22.62 -24.49
C GLU A 29 8.75 23.41 -24.04
N VAL A 30 8.82 24.75 -24.00
CA VAL A 30 7.75 25.61 -23.50
C VAL A 30 6.45 25.42 -24.30
N GLU A 31 6.52 25.52 -25.63
CA GLU A 31 5.32 25.41 -26.46
C GLU A 31 4.58 24.10 -26.35
N PRO A 32 5.23 22.91 -26.43
CA PRO A 32 4.58 21.62 -26.18
C PRO A 32 3.96 21.53 -24.79
N LEU A 33 4.63 22.05 -23.76
CA LEU A 33 4.14 22.01 -22.39
C LEU A 33 2.90 22.89 -22.19
N VAL A 34 2.88 24.10 -22.80
CA VAL A 34 1.70 24.97 -22.76
C VAL A 34 0.53 24.34 -23.52
N LYS A 35 0.76 23.81 -24.74
CA LYS A 35 -0.28 23.13 -25.54
C LYS A 35 -0.92 21.96 -24.81
N ASN A 36 -0.16 21.25 -23.98
CA ASN A 36 -0.65 20.13 -23.18
C ASN A 36 -1.14 20.55 -21.78
N ASN A 37 -1.25 21.84 -21.49
CA ASN A 37 -1.69 22.39 -20.20
C ASN A 37 -0.84 21.90 -19.00
N LEU A 38 0.47 21.75 -19.21
CA LEU A 38 1.43 21.27 -18.22
C LEU A 38 2.14 22.41 -17.48
N ILE A 39 2.10 23.65 -17.99
CA ILE A 39 2.57 24.86 -17.31
C ILE A 39 1.35 25.60 -16.76
N LYS A 40 1.24 25.67 -15.42
CA LYS A 40 0.08 26.27 -14.73
C LYS A 40 0.43 27.49 -13.87
N GLY A 41 1.68 27.88 -13.77
CA GLY A 41 2.12 28.97 -12.89
C GLY A 41 3.63 29.20 -12.88
N GLY A 42 4.34 28.70 -13.88
CA GLY A 42 5.78 28.95 -14.07
C GLY A 42 6.01 30.32 -14.67
N ASP A 43 6.92 31.12 -14.08
CA ASP A 43 7.40 32.38 -14.57
C ASP A 43 8.93 32.49 -14.46
N LEU A 44 9.49 33.65 -14.84
CA LEU A 44 10.95 33.89 -14.81
C LEU A 44 11.51 34.08 -13.38
N ASP A 45 10.67 34.12 -12.35
CA ASP A 45 11.06 34.23 -10.95
C ASP A 45 11.06 32.92 -10.20
N ASN A 46 10.14 31.99 -10.56
CA ASN A 46 9.93 30.74 -9.86
C ASN A 46 10.40 29.48 -10.62
N ALA A 47 10.83 29.64 -11.88
CA ALA A 47 11.40 28.56 -12.70
C ALA A 47 12.71 28.99 -13.36
N ILE A 48 13.63 28.08 -13.58
CA ILE A 48 14.87 28.34 -14.35
C ILE A 48 14.56 28.06 -15.82
N VAL A 49 14.59 29.12 -16.65
CA VAL A 49 14.38 28.97 -18.09
C VAL A 49 15.73 28.87 -18.79
N ILE A 50 15.95 27.75 -19.46
CA ILE A 50 17.23 27.42 -20.10
C ILE A 50 17.13 27.66 -21.60
N TYR A 51 17.95 28.61 -22.09
CA TYR A 51 18.14 28.87 -23.49
C TYR A 51 19.38 28.15 -24.02
N ASP A 52 19.17 26.96 -24.58
CA ASP A 52 20.24 26.03 -24.98
C ASP A 52 20.41 25.90 -26.49
N GLN A 53 19.53 26.52 -27.27
CA GLN A 53 19.58 26.55 -28.73
C GLN A 53 19.23 27.95 -29.22
N LYS A 54 20.03 28.50 -30.17
CA LYS A 54 19.75 29.79 -30.76
C LYS A 54 18.44 29.76 -31.53
N THR A 55 17.59 30.72 -31.26
CA THR A 55 16.27 30.96 -31.84
C THR A 55 16.12 32.42 -32.20
N SER A 56 15.23 32.78 -33.11
CA SER A 56 15.01 34.16 -33.48
C SER A 56 14.37 34.95 -32.32
N GLN A 57 14.68 36.24 -32.22
CA GLN A 57 14.04 37.12 -31.22
C GLN A 57 12.52 37.09 -31.35
N THR A 58 12.00 37.11 -32.59
CA THR A 58 10.55 37.03 -32.88
C THR A 58 9.92 35.76 -32.26
N GLU A 59 10.63 34.64 -32.29
CA GLU A 59 10.12 33.40 -31.69
C GLU A 59 10.20 33.42 -30.15
N LEU A 60 11.24 34.04 -29.58
CA LEU A 60 11.31 34.26 -28.14
C LEU A 60 10.19 35.17 -27.64
N ASP A 61 9.89 36.22 -28.37
CA ASP A 61 8.80 37.17 -28.04
C ASP A 61 7.44 36.44 -28.14
N ARG A 62 7.23 35.62 -29.16
CA ARG A 62 6.02 34.79 -29.29
C ARG A 62 5.84 33.82 -28.11
N LEU A 63 6.92 33.22 -27.64
CA LEU A 63 6.86 32.33 -26.48
C LEU A 63 6.62 33.09 -25.19
N ALA A 64 7.16 34.28 -25.06
CA ALA A 64 6.92 35.20 -23.94
C ALA A 64 5.43 35.61 -23.88
N ASP A 65 4.84 35.96 -25.02
CA ASP A 65 3.40 36.25 -25.13
C ASP A 65 2.55 35.05 -24.74
N LEU A 66 2.93 33.83 -25.18
CA LEU A 66 2.23 32.58 -24.87
C LEU A 66 2.21 32.30 -23.36
N LEU A 67 3.27 32.68 -22.64
CA LEU A 67 3.42 32.54 -21.20
C LEU A 67 2.92 33.77 -20.42
N ASN A 68 2.54 34.83 -21.10
CA ASN A 68 2.17 36.11 -20.51
C ASN A 68 3.30 36.69 -19.62
N VAL A 69 4.55 36.60 -20.10
CA VAL A 69 5.73 37.15 -19.43
C VAL A 69 6.36 38.27 -20.28
N PRO A 70 7.12 39.22 -19.66
CA PRO A 70 7.78 40.31 -20.41
C PRO A 70 8.78 39.78 -21.44
N HIS A 71 8.82 40.41 -22.61
CA HIS A 71 9.85 40.16 -23.61
C HIS A 71 11.24 40.45 -23.05
N LYS A 72 12.19 39.58 -23.39
CA LYS A 72 13.60 39.75 -23.05
C LYS A 72 14.47 39.56 -24.27
N HIS A 73 15.44 40.47 -24.44
CA HIS A 73 16.47 40.28 -25.44
C HIS A 73 17.53 39.31 -24.90
N VAL A 74 17.86 38.27 -25.67
CA VAL A 74 18.78 37.22 -25.25
C VAL A 74 19.78 36.97 -26.37
N ASP A 75 21.02 37.39 -26.14
CA ASP A 75 22.10 37.26 -27.12
C ASP A 75 22.89 35.97 -27.00
N GLU A 76 23.00 35.46 -25.76
CA GLU A 76 23.84 34.29 -25.44
C GLU A 76 23.04 33.16 -24.88
N LEU A 77 23.56 31.94 -25.14
CA LEU A 77 23.02 30.71 -24.53
C LEU A 77 23.23 30.72 -23.01
N GLY A 78 22.23 30.32 -22.26
CA GLY A 78 22.32 30.32 -20.80
C GLY A 78 20.96 30.29 -20.11
N TYR A 79 20.84 31.01 -19.02
CA TYR A 79 19.60 31.16 -18.26
C TYR A 79 18.90 32.46 -18.52
N ILE A 80 17.60 32.44 -18.78
CA ILE A 80 16.78 33.65 -19.00
C ILE A 80 15.95 33.88 -17.73
N ASN A 81 16.58 34.30 -16.64
CA ASN A 81 15.89 34.51 -15.37
C ASN A 81 15.96 35.98 -14.91
N ASN A 82 15.01 36.36 -14.04
CA ASN A 82 15.05 37.68 -13.36
C ASN A 82 16.01 37.64 -12.17
N LYS A 83 16.19 36.47 -11.55
CA LYS A 83 17.05 36.26 -10.38
C LYS A 83 18.21 35.33 -10.72
N PRO A 84 19.40 35.53 -10.13
CA PRO A 84 20.50 34.59 -10.28
C PRO A 84 20.12 33.22 -9.79
N LEU A 85 20.92 32.18 -10.14
CA LEU A 85 20.78 30.85 -9.58
C LEU A 85 21.11 30.92 -8.09
N GLU A 86 20.32 30.21 -7.29
CA GLU A 86 20.57 30.07 -5.84
C GLU A 86 21.76 29.12 -5.59
N PHE A 87 21.94 28.12 -6.47
CA PHE A 87 23.06 27.18 -6.45
C PHE A 87 23.57 26.98 -7.88
N GLU A 88 24.88 26.80 -8.04
CA GLU A 88 25.47 26.51 -9.36
C GLU A 88 24.88 25.21 -10.01
N ASN A 89 24.49 24.24 -9.17
CA ASN A 89 23.88 22.99 -9.56
C ASN A 89 22.35 22.94 -9.23
N GLU A 90 21.69 24.07 -9.24
CA GLU A 90 20.27 24.20 -8.85
C GLU A 90 19.34 23.20 -9.60
N PRO A 91 19.47 22.96 -10.93
CA PRO A 91 18.69 21.95 -11.62
C PRO A 91 18.89 20.53 -11.07
N ALA A 92 20.11 20.15 -10.66
CA ALA A 92 20.34 18.84 -10.07
C ALA A 92 19.74 18.73 -8.66
N ARG A 93 19.78 19.81 -7.87
CA ARG A 93 19.12 19.90 -6.55
C ARG A 93 17.61 19.78 -6.68
N HIS A 94 17.02 20.45 -7.69
CA HIS A 94 15.59 20.30 -7.98
C HIS A 94 15.22 18.85 -8.35
N LYS A 95 16.05 18.16 -9.14
CA LYS A 95 15.82 16.75 -9.45
C LYS A 95 15.88 15.85 -8.20
N LEU A 96 16.70 16.20 -7.23
CA LEU A 96 16.73 15.52 -5.94
C LEU A 96 15.44 15.79 -5.13
N LEU A 97 14.97 17.05 -5.14
CA LEU A 97 13.67 17.43 -4.56
C LEU A 97 12.52 16.61 -5.17
N ASP A 98 12.49 16.50 -6.50
CA ASP A 98 11.50 15.66 -7.22
C ASP A 98 11.53 14.21 -6.74
N ILE A 99 12.72 13.60 -6.57
CA ILE A 99 12.85 12.24 -6.07
C ILE A 99 12.26 12.10 -4.67
N LEU A 100 12.57 13.02 -3.76
CA LEU A 100 12.05 12.98 -2.39
C LEU A 100 10.52 13.05 -2.37
N GLY A 101 9.93 13.97 -3.16
CA GLY A 101 8.49 14.11 -3.29
C GLY A 101 7.81 12.88 -3.91
N ASP A 102 8.35 12.37 -5.01
CA ASP A 102 7.78 11.22 -5.72
C ASP A 102 7.87 9.92 -4.90
N ILE A 103 8.97 9.73 -4.15
CA ILE A 103 9.16 8.54 -3.30
C ILE A 103 8.28 8.59 -2.05
N ALA A 104 7.91 9.76 -1.54
CA ALA A 104 6.94 9.89 -0.45
C ALA A 104 5.59 9.23 -0.77
N LEU A 105 5.25 9.03 -2.05
CA LEU A 105 4.06 8.28 -2.50
C LEU A 105 4.08 6.80 -2.11
N VAL A 106 5.20 6.25 -1.66
CA VAL A 106 5.26 4.90 -1.07
C VAL A 106 4.39 4.81 0.19
N GLY A 107 4.29 5.91 0.96
CA GLY A 107 3.49 6.00 2.18
C GLY A 107 4.12 5.35 3.40
N LYS A 108 5.40 4.97 3.33
CA LYS A 108 6.21 4.49 4.47
C LYS A 108 7.60 5.11 4.41
N PRO A 109 8.27 5.37 5.54
CA PRO A 109 9.64 5.85 5.55
C PRO A 109 10.58 4.81 4.93
N ILE A 110 11.55 5.28 4.17
CA ILE A 110 12.55 4.44 3.53
C ILE A 110 13.90 4.68 4.23
N LYS A 111 14.55 3.61 4.67
CA LYS A 111 15.92 3.63 5.18
C LYS A 111 16.84 3.02 4.15
N GLY A 112 17.71 3.83 3.55
CA GLY A 112 18.65 3.37 2.54
C GLY A 112 19.28 4.52 1.76
N ARG A 113 20.12 4.19 0.78
CA ARG A 113 20.72 5.13 -0.16
C ARG A 113 20.03 5.02 -1.51
N ILE A 114 19.63 6.14 -2.08
CA ILE A 114 19.05 6.23 -3.42
C ILE A 114 20.05 6.92 -4.33
N ILE A 115 20.41 6.27 -5.42
CA ILE A 115 21.28 6.82 -6.47
C ILE A 115 20.44 6.87 -7.75
N ALA A 116 20.31 8.06 -8.34
CA ALA A 116 19.52 8.26 -9.54
C ALA A 116 20.34 8.95 -10.64
N THR A 117 20.26 8.42 -11.85
CA THR A 117 20.87 8.99 -13.04
C THR A 117 19.78 9.46 -13.97
N ARG A 118 19.76 10.77 -14.30
CA ARG A 118 18.72 11.41 -15.14
C ARG A 118 17.29 11.10 -14.65
N PRO A 119 16.98 11.35 -13.35
CA PRO A 119 15.66 11.09 -12.81
C PRO A 119 14.59 11.98 -13.42
N GLY A 120 13.33 11.55 -13.29
CA GLY A 120 12.16 12.33 -13.67
C GLY A 120 10.90 11.69 -13.10
N HIS A 121 9.81 12.45 -12.98
CA HIS A 121 8.56 12.03 -12.32
C HIS A 121 8.04 10.67 -12.79
N LYS A 122 8.10 10.38 -14.10
CA LYS A 122 7.66 9.09 -14.64
C LYS A 122 8.44 7.91 -14.05
N ILE A 123 9.77 7.98 -14.04
CA ILE A 123 10.63 6.91 -13.52
C ILE A 123 10.55 6.83 -12.00
N ASN A 124 10.56 7.98 -11.31
CA ASN A 124 10.47 8.05 -9.85
C ASN A 124 9.16 7.44 -9.34
N THR A 125 8.02 7.79 -9.97
CA THR A 125 6.71 7.25 -9.59
C THR A 125 6.55 5.77 -9.94
N GLN A 126 7.17 5.29 -11.02
CA GLN A 126 7.24 3.85 -11.31
C GLN A 126 8.04 3.11 -10.24
N PHE A 127 9.17 3.65 -9.82
CA PHE A 127 9.98 3.08 -8.74
C PHE A 127 9.22 3.08 -7.40
N ALA A 128 8.56 4.19 -7.05
CA ALA A 128 7.72 4.25 -5.87
C ALA A 128 6.59 3.19 -5.89
N ARG A 129 5.98 2.93 -7.05
CA ARG A 129 4.98 1.86 -7.21
C ARG A 129 5.56 0.46 -7.00
N LEU A 130 6.79 0.21 -7.49
CA LEU A 130 7.47 -1.08 -7.28
C LEU A 130 7.77 -1.30 -5.79
N ILE A 131 8.34 -0.30 -5.10
CA ILE A 131 8.57 -0.37 -3.65
C ILE A 131 7.25 -0.61 -2.92
N ARG A 132 6.20 0.14 -3.23
CA ARG A 132 4.88 -0.01 -2.59
C ARG A 132 4.29 -1.41 -2.81
N LYS A 133 4.49 -2.00 -4.00
CA LYS A 133 4.07 -3.37 -4.29
C LYS A 133 4.82 -4.38 -3.40
N GLU A 134 6.14 -4.20 -3.26
CA GLU A 134 6.97 -5.08 -2.44
C GLU A 134 6.64 -4.94 -0.94
N VAL A 135 6.49 -3.72 -0.44
CA VAL A 135 6.04 -3.44 0.93
C VAL A 135 4.70 -4.15 1.21
N ARG A 136 3.73 -4.02 0.29
CA ARG A 136 2.44 -4.73 0.44
C ARG A 136 2.60 -6.25 0.43
N ARG A 137 3.53 -6.78 -0.37
CA ARG A 137 3.81 -8.21 -0.39
C ARG A 137 4.38 -8.69 0.94
N GLN A 138 5.27 -7.91 1.55
CA GLN A 138 5.85 -8.22 2.87
C GLN A 138 4.84 -8.07 4.01
N ASP A 139 3.93 -7.09 3.94
CA ASP A 139 2.85 -6.91 4.92
C ASP A 139 1.82 -8.07 4.88
N ILE A 140 1.77 -8.87 3.80
CA ILE A 140 0.82 -9.95 3.57
C ILE A 140 1.61 -11.25 3.33
N GLN A 141 2.44 -11.65 4.30
CA GLN A 141 3.10 -12.96 4.28
C GLN A 141 2.25 -14.01 5.00
N CYS A 142 2.30 -15.25 4.50
CA CYS A 142 1.72 -16.37 5.22
C CYS A 142 2.45 -16.55 6.55
N PRO A 143 1.74 -16.56 7.68
CA PRO A 143 2.35 -16.90 8.96
C PRO A 143 3.03 -18.27 8.91
N ALA A 144 4.17 -18.39 9.58
CA ALA A 144 4.87 -19.67 9.66
C ALA A 144 4.03 -20.69 10.44
N TYR A 145 3.77 -21.86 9.84
CA TYR A 145 3.03 -22.95 10.47
C TYR A 145 3.92 -24.19 10.61
N ASN A 146 4.07 -24.64 11.84
CA ASN A 146 4.71 -25.92 12.15
C ASN A 146 3.66 -26.87 12.77
N PRO A 147 3.25 -27.94 12.06
CA PRO A 147 2.24 -28.87 12.57
C PRO A 147 2.66 -29.64 13.83
N ASN A 148 3.98 -29.72 14.09
CA ASN A 148 4.54 -30.43 15.26
C ASN A 148 4.65 -29.52 16.51
N LYS A 149 4.40 -28.21 16.36
CA LYS A 149 4.37 -27.28 17.49
C LYS A 149 2.99 -27.32 18.14
N GLU A 150 2.96 -27.37 19.48
CA GLU A 150 1.73 -27.27 20.25
C GLU A 150 1.00 -25.96 19.93
N PRO A 151 -0.31 -26.00 19.59
CA PRO A 151 -1.09 -24.79 19.30
C PRO A 151 -1.38 -24.00 20.58
N LEU A 152 -1.59 -22.71 20.43
CA LEU A 152 -2.04 -21.85 21.53
C LEU A 152 -3.43 -22.23 22.03
N MET A 153 -4.31 -22.68 21.12
CA MET A 153 -5.61 -23.28 21.42
C MET A 153 -5.85 -24.46 20.50
N ASP A 154 -6.18 -25.60 21.08
CA ASP A 154 -6.70 -26.77 20.36
C ASP A 154 -8.22 -26.63 20.11
N VAL A 155 -8.81 -27.59 19.39
CA VAL A 155 -10.24 -27.60 19.10
C VAL A 155 -11.11 -27.63 20.37
N ASN A 156 -10.64 -28.27 21.47
CA ASN A 156 -11.41 -28.35 22.71
C ASN A 156 -11.49 -26.98 23.38
N ARG A 157 -10.37 -26.24 23.40
CA ARG A 157 -10.36 -24.86 23.92
C ARG A 157 -11.18 -23.92 23.04
N ILE A 158 -11.11 -24.05 21.71
CA ILE A 158 -11.94 -23.29 20.76
C ILE A 158 -13.43 -23.52 21.02
N ARG A 159 -13.84 -24.77 21.23
CA ARG A 159 -15.25 -25.13 21.54
C ARG A 159 -15.77 -24.57 22.85
N GLN A 160 -14.90 -24.24 23.80
CA GLN A 160 -15.29 -23.56 25.06
C GLN A 160 -15.59 -22.07 24.83
N LEU A 161 -14.97 -21.45 23.82
CA LEU A 161 -15.10 -20.02 23.53
C LEU A 161 -16.17 -19.75 22.46
N LEU A 162 -16.21 -20.56 21.38
CA LEU A 162 -17.16 -20.40 20.29
C LEU A 162 -18.40 -21.29 20.48
N PRO A 163 -19.61 -20.79 20.20
CA PRO A 163 -20.85 -21.57 20.25
C PRO A 163 -20.97 -22.56 19.09
N HIS A 164 -20.22 -22.37 18.00
CA HIS A 164 -20.28 -23.20 16.79
C HIS A 164 -19.98 -24.68 17.07
N ARG A 165 -20.69 -25.56 16.40
CA ARG A 165 -20.51 -27.02 16.48
C ARG A 165 -20.53 -27.62 15.07
N TYR A 166 -20.23 -28.92 14.96
CA TYR A 166 -20.39 -29.65 13.72
C TYR A 166 -21.80 -29.45 13.14
N PRO A 167 -21.93 -29.19 11.82
CA PRO A 167 -20.85 -29.13 10.81
C PRO A 167 -20.27 -27.70 10.62
N PHE A 168 -20.56 -26.73 11.49
CA PHE A 168 -20.28 -25.32 11.29
C PHE A 168 -19.13 -24.76 12.12
N LEU A 169 -18.38 -25.61 12.84
CA LEU A 169 -17.12 -25.22 13.45
C LEU A 169 -15.98 -25.37 12.42
N LEU A 170 -15.48 -24.24 11.93
CA LEU A 170 -14.56 -24.19 10.78
C LEU A 170 -13.13 -23.78 11.15
N VAL A 171 -12.75 -23.89 12.43
CA VAL A 171 -11.40 -23.60 12.94
C VAL A 171 -10.93 -24.75 13.79
N ASP A 172 -9.74 -25.30 13.49
CA ASP A 172 -9.19 -26.47 14.20
C ASP A 172 -8.16 -26.07 15.26
N LYS A 173 -7.37 -25.02 15.02
CA LYS A 173 -6.31 -24.56 15.92
C LYS A 173 -6.14 -23.04 15.86
N ILE A 174 -5.68 -22.45 16.97
CA ILE A 174 -5.07 -21.12 17.00
C ILE A 174 -3.59 -21.31 17.29
N ILE A 175 -2.73 -20.78 16.43
CA ILE A 175 -1.28 -20.96 16.51
C ILE A 175 -0.54 -19.70 16.96
N GLU A 176 -1.19 -18.53 16.81
CA GLU A 176 -0.64 -17.24 17.25
C GLU A 176 -1.80 -16.28 17.60
N MET A 177 -1.61 -15.50 18.65
CA MET A 177 -2.56 -14.46 19.05
C MET A 177 -1.81 -13.32 19.74
N GLY A 178 -1.96 -12.10 19.23
CA GLY A 178 -1.48 -10.87 19.83
C GLY A 178 -2.65 -9.99 20.29
N THR A 179 -2.36 -8.74 20.61
CA THR A 179 -3.40 -7.78 21.02
C THR A 179 -4.31 -7.35 19.88
N ARG A 180 -3.84 -7.41 18.63
CA ARG A 180 -4.55 -6.91 17.45
C ARG A 180 -4.57 -7.89 16.27
N HIS A 181 -4.04 -9.09 16.42
CA HIS A 181 -4.01 -10.10 15.37
C HIS A 181 -4.18 -11.51 15.94
N ILE A 182 -4.63 -12.42 15.11
CA ILE A 182 -4.79 -13.84 15.42
C ILE A 182 -4.52 -14.67 14.18
N VAL A 183 -3.91 -15.84 14.39
CA VAL A 183 -3.65 -16.83 13.34
C VAL A 183 -4.32 -18.14 13.67
N GLY A 184 -5.25 -18.55 12.80
CA GLY A 184 -5.99 -19.81 12.91
C GLY A 184 -5.62 -20.79 11.81
N VAL A 185 -5.95 -22.06 12.02
CA VAL A 185 -5.71 -23.16 11.08
C VAL A 185 -7.00 -23.94 10.88
N LYS A 186 -7.31 -24.29 9.62
CA LYS A 186 -8.32 -25.25 9.22
C LYS A 186 -7.68 -26.34 8.35
N ASN A 187 -7.81 -27.59 8.74
CA ASN A 187 -7.48 -28.73 7.88
C ASN A 187 -8.74 -29.13 7.10
N VAL A 188 -8.66 -29.09 5.78
CA VAL A 188 -9.81 -29.40 4.92
C VAL A 188 -9.81 -30.89 4.61
N SER A 189 -10.65 -31.63 5.32
CA SER A 189 -10.82 -33.07 5.11
C SER A 189 -11.79 -33.35 3.95
N GLY A 190 -11.58 -34.46 3.22
CA GLY A 190 -12.55 -34.95 2.25
C GLY A 190 -13.90 -35.36 2.86
N ASN A 191 -13.98 -35.49 4.19
CA ASN A 191 -15.20 -35.83 4.94
C ASN A 191 -16.03 -34.58 5.34
N GLU A 192 -15.66 -33.41 4.90
CA GLU A 192 -16.46 -32.21 5.16
C GLU A 192 -17.83 -32.31 4.45
N PRO A 193 -18.95 -32.08 5.16
CA PRO A 193 -20.30 -32.31 4.62
C PRO A 193 -20.64 -31.46 3.41
N PHE A 194 -20.04 -30.29 3.25
CA PHE A 194 -20.31 -29.42 2.11
C PHE A 194 -19.80 -29.97 0.78
N PHE A 195 -18.84 -30.92 0.78
CA PHE A 195 -18.38 -31.58 -0.46
C PHE A 195 -19.41 -32.54 -1.09
N GLN A 196 -20.44 -32.93 -0.34
CA GLN A 196 -21.55 -33.72 -0.90
C GLN A 196 -22.33 -32.96 -1.98
N GLY A 197 -22.34 -31.60 -1.90
CA GLY A 197 -23.03 -30.72 -2.83
C GLY A 197 -22.14 -29.74 -3.58
N HIS A 198 -20.94 -29.44 -3.10
CA HIS A 198 -20.10 -28.37 -3.64
C HIS A 198 -18.68 -28.84 -4.03
N PHE A 199 -18.42 -29.56 -5.09
CA PHE A 199 -19.31 -30.22 -6.04
C PHE A 199 -18.94 -31.71 -6.08
N PRO A 200 -19.86 -32.65 -6.30
CA PRO A 200 -19.56 -34.11 -6.21
C PRO A 200 -18.42 -34.56 -7.14
N ALA A 201 -18.33 -34.01 -8.35
CA ALA A 201 -17.28 -34.36 -9.32
C ALA A 201 -15.98 -33.56 -9.13
N GLU A 202 -16.02 -32.39 -8.48
CA GLU A 202 -14.87 -31.52 -8.26
C GLU A 202 -15.04 -30.83 -6.90
N PRO A 203 -14.64 -31.47 -5.79
CA PRO A 203 -14.85 -30.92 -4.46
C PRO A 203 -14.03 -29.67 -4.22
N VAL A 204 -14.72 -28.56 -3.91
CA VAL A 204 -14.15 -27.25 -3.59
C VAL A 204 -14.80 -26.71 -2.34
N MET A 205 -14.02 -26.26 -1.37
CA MET A 205 -14.56 -25.62 -0.17
C MET A 205 -15.29 -24.32 -0.59
N PRO A 206 -16.58 -24.13 -0.20
CA PRO A 206 -17.31 -22.91 -0.53
C PRO A 206 -16.57 -21.67 -0.03
N GLY A 207 -16.35 -20.69 -0.91
CA GLY A 207 -15.63 -19.47 -0.57
C GLY A 207 -16.27 -18.70 0.59
N VAL A 208 -17.61 -18.72 0.67
CA VAL A 208 -18.36 -18.10 1.78
C VAL A 208 -18.05 -18.76 3.13
N LEU A 209 -17.76 -20.07 3.16
CA LEU A 209 -17.34 -20.76 4.37
C LEU A 209 -15.89 -20.44 4.76
N LEU A 210 -15.04 -20.04 3.81
CA LEU A 210 -13.72 -19.49 4.14
C LEU A 210 -13.86 -18.15 4.88
N VAL A 211 -14.77 -17.27 4.44
CA VAL A 211 -15.06 -16.00 5.13
C VAL A 211 -15.61 -16.25 6.53
N GLU A 212 -16.50 -17.23 6.68
CA GLU A 212 -17.03 -17.66 7.99
C GLU A 212 -15.90 -18.17 8.90
N ALA A 213 -15.02 -19.05 8.40
CA ALA A 213 -13.88 -19.56 9.15
C ALA A 213 -12.92 -18.42 9.59
N MET A 214 -12.72 -17.42 8.73
CA MET A 214 -11.97 -16.22 9.07
C MET A 214 -12.67 -15.46 10.21
N ALA A 215 -14.00 -15.31 10.16
CA ALA A 215 -14.76 -14.63 11.21
C ALA A 215 -14.75 -15.37 12.53
N GLN A 216 -14.86 -16.70 12.51
CA GLN A 216 -14.72 -17.54 13.70
C GLN A 216 -13.33 -17.38 14.32
N THR A 217 -12.26 -17.39 13.49
CA THR A 217 -10.90 -17.13 13.94
C THR A 217 -10.78 -15.74 14.59
N GLY A 218 -11.28 -14.69 13.90
CA GLY A 218 -11.27 -13.33 14.44
C GLY A 218 -12.13 -13.15 15.68
N GLY A 219 -13.25 -13.86 15.77
CA GLY A 219 -14.15 -13.88 16.93
C GLY A 219 -13.45 -14.39 18.19
N LEU A 220 -12.57 -15.38 18.08
CA LEU A 220 -11.75 -15.86 19.20
C LEU A 220 -10.85 -14.77 19.78
N LEU A 221 -10.27 -13.89 18.95
CA LEU A 221 -9.50 -12.75 19.44
C LEU A 221 -10.35 -11.82 20.30
N VAL A 222 -11.56 -11.49 19.84
CA VAL A 222 -12.47 -10.58 20.56
C VAL A 222 -13.01 -11.24 21.83
N LEU A 223 -13.44 -12.50 21.73
CA LEU A 223 -13.97 -13.25 22.88
C LEU A 223 -12.91 -13.51 23.97
N SER A 224 -11.62 -13.56 23.61
CA SER A 224 -10.54 -13.68 24.61
C SER A 224 -10.35 -12.42 25.46
N THR A 225 -10.97 -11.30 25.11
CA THR A 225 -10.88 -10.03 25.85
C THR A 225 -12.03 -9.77 26.81
N VAL A 226 -13.03 -10.66 26.87
CA VAL A 226 -14.22 -10.51 27.72
C VAL A 226 -14.27 -11.59 28.80
N ASP A 227 -14.88 -11.25 29.93
CA ASP A 227 -15.22 -12.23 30.95
C ASP A 227 -16.42 -13.09 30.49
N GLU A 228 -16.44 -14.36 30.83
CA GLU A 228 -17.50 -15.32 30.48
C GLU A 228 -17.79 -15.38 28.95
N PRO A 229 -16.79 -15.65 28.09
CA PRO A 229 -16.95 -15.61 26.61
C PRO A 229 -18.04 -16.52 26.07
N GLU A 230 -18.34 -17.62 26.76
CA GLU A 230 -19.42 -18.57 26.48
C GLU A 230 -20.81 -17.94 26.54
N ARG A 231 -20.96 -16.78 27.18
CA ARG A 231 -22.23 -16.03 27.27
C ARG A 231 -22.41 -15.03 26.13
N TYR A 232 -21.51 -15.01 25.15
CA TYR A 232 -21.60 -14.09 24.02
C TYR A 232 -21.93 -14.83 22.72
N SER A 233 -22.78 -14.22 21.92
CA SER A 233 -23.02 -14.60 20.53
C SER A 233 -22.34 -13.59 19.60
N THR A 234 -21.88 -14.05 18.44
CA THR A 234 -21.20 -13.23 17.45
C THR A 234 -22.02 -13.16 16.17
N TYR A 235 -22.27 -11.95 15.69
CA TYR A 235 -23.07 -11.72 14.49
C TYR A 235 -22.32 -10.86 13.49
N PHE A 236 -22.35 -11.25 12.22
CA PHE A 236 -21.87 -10.37 11.15
C PHE A 236 -22.78 -9.13 11.04
N MET A 237 -22.16 -7.98 10.92
CA MET A 237 -22.82 -6.72 10.59
C MET A 237 -22.57 -6.31 9.14
N LYS A 238 -21.37 -6.64 8.62
CA LYS A 238 -20.96 -6.21 7.29
C LYS A 238 -19.79 -7.08 6.79
N ILE A 239 -19.77 -7.34 5.49
CA ILE A 239 -18.68 -8.00 4.79
C ILE A 239 -18.32 -7.19 3.57
N ASP A 240 -17.06 -6.78 3.44
CA ASP A 240 -16.55 -5.91 2.38
C ASP A 240 -15.30 -6.52 1.72
N ASN A 241 -14.99 -6.03 0.53
CA ASN A 241 -13.72 -6.27 -0.17
C ASN A 241 -13.32 -7.75 -0.26
N VAL A 242 -14.33 -8.64 -0.35
CA VAL A 242 -14.09 -10.09 -0.46
C VAL A 242 -13.54 -10.41 -1.85
N LYS A 243 -12.44 -11.18 -1.87
CA LYS A 243 -11.88 -11.71 -3.11
C LYS A 243 -11.48 -13.16 -2.92
N PHE A 244 -12.04 -14.03 -3.75
CA PHE A 244 -11.66 -15.43 -3.88
C PHE A 244 -10.62 -15.55 -5.00
N ARG A 245 -9.40 -15.92 -4.64
CA ARG A 245 -8.27 -15.90 -5.57
C ARG A 245 -7.94 -17.27 -6.13
N GLN A 246 -8.12 -18.31 -5.31
CA GLN A 246 -7.84 -19.69 -5.68
C GLN A 246 -8.82 -20.64 -4.97
N LYS A 247 -9.03 -21.81 -5.57
CA LYS A 247 -9.82 -22.90 -4.96
C LYS A 247 -9.09 -23.46 -3.74
N VAL A 248 -9.85 -23.87 -2.75
CA VAL A 248 -9.40 -24.69 -1.61
C VAL A 248 -10.06 -26.06 -1.75
N VAL A 249 -9.27 -27.11 -1.71
CA VAL A 249 -9.69 -28.47 -2.02
C VAL A 249 -9.39 -29.45 -0.85
N PRO A 250 -9.98 -30.63 -0.83
CA PRO A 250 -9.64 -31.65 0.17
C PRO A 250 -8.14 -31.93 0.22
N GLY A 251 -7.59 -31.99 1.42
CA GLY A 251 -6.15 -32.14 1.68
C GLY A 251 -5.41 -30.84 1.93
N ASP A 252 -6.01 -29.67 1.65
CA ASP A 252 -5.40 -28.40 1.95
C ASP A 252 -5.40 -28.10 3.46
N THR A 253 -4.33 -27.43 3.92
CA THR A 253 -4.29 -26.75 5.21
C THR A 253 -4.39 -25.26 4.97
N VAL A 254 -5.46 -24.66 5.49
CA VAL A 254 -5.71 -23.21 5.36
C VAL A 254 -5.23 -22.49 6.61
N ILE A 255 -4.37 -21.48 6.43
CA ILE A 255 -3.90 -20.60 7.49
C ILE A 255 -4.66 -19.27 7.38
N PHE A 256 -5.36 -18.89 8.43
CA PHE A 256 -6.06 -17.59 8.53
C PHE A 256 -5.22 -16.61 9.31
N HIS A 257 -4.98 -15.45 8.74
CA HIS A 257 -4.34 -14.31 9.42
C HIS A 257 -5.31 -13.15 9.46
N LEU A 258 -5.80 -12.79 10.66
CA LEU A 258 -6.76 -11.71 10.89
C LEU A 258 -6.11 -10.61 11.71
N SER A 259 -6.43 -9.35 11.36
CA SER A 259 -5.98 -8.19 12.09
C SER A 259 -7.13 -7.21 12.34
N LEU A 260 -7.20 -6.65 13.56
CA LEU A 260 -8.11 -5.56 13.89
C LEU A 260 -7.67 -4.28 13.14
N MET A 261 -8.58 -3.74 12.35
CA MET A 261 -8.37 -2.48 11.63
C MET A 261 -8.52 -1.27 12.56
N THR A 262 -9.39 -1.38 13.55
CA THR A 262 -9.66 -0.37 14.57
C THR A 262 -9.72 -1.04 15.94
N GLU A 263 -9.73 -0.23 17.01
CA GLU A 263 -10.06 -0.74 18.35
C GLU A 263 -11.49 -1.27 18.41
N VAL A 264 -11.72 -2.30 19.24
CA VAL A 264 -13.06 -2.85 19.48
C VAL A 264 -13.87 -1.80 20.26
N ARG A 265 -15.05 -1.42 19.75
CA ARG A 265 -15.93 -0.44 20.40
C ARG A 265 -17.34 -0.99 20.50
N ARG A 266 -17.92 -0.96 21.70
CA ARG A 266 -19.31 -1.44 21.95
C ARG A 266 -19.53 -2.88 21.45
N GLY A 267 -18.53 -3.74 21.58
CA GLY A 267 -18.57 -5.11 21.08
C GLY A 267 -18.40 -5.24 19.56
N CYS A 268 -18.25 -4.15 18.81
CA CYS A 268 -18.03 -4.18 17.35
C CYS A 268 -16.53 -4.27 17.06
N ALA A 269 -16.14 -5.27 16.28
CA ALA A 269 -14.80 -5.50 15.77
C ALA A 269 -14.78 -5.37 14.25
N TYR A 270 -13.92 -4.50 13.71
CA TYR A 270 -13.66 -4.40 12.27
C TYR A 270 -12.31 -5.04 11.97
N MET A 271 -12.34 -6.07 11.14
CA MET A 271 -11.18 -6.90 10.86
C MET A 271 -10.90 -6.99 9.37
N LYS A 272 -9.62 -7.18 9.06
CA LYS A 272 -9.14 -7.59 7.76
C LYS A 272 -8.47 -8.96 7.90
N GLY A 273 -8.77 -9.85 6.95
CA GLY A 273 -8.26 -11.21 6.98
C GLY A 273 -7.75 -11.69 5.64
N TYR A 274 -6.80 -12.60 5.73
CA TYR A 274 -6.23 -13.35 4.63
C TYR A 274 -6.27 -14.84 4.96
N ALA A 275 -6.67 -15.65 3.98
CA ALA A 275 -6.57 -17.11 4.04
C ALA A 275 -5.49 -17.56 3.07
N PHE A 276 -4.61 -18.46 3.52
CA PHE A 276 -3.48 -18.97 2.75
C PHE A 276 -3.55 -20.48 2.62
N VAL A 277 -3.11 -21.02 1.48
CA VAL A 277 -2.73 -22.42 1.28
C VAL A 277 -1.27 -22.44 0.80
N GLY A 278 -0.37 -22.99 1.60
CA GLY A 278 1.05 -22.75 1.44
C GLY A 278 1.34 -21.24 1.55
N GLU A 279 2.13 -20.69 0.63
CA GLU A 279 2.44 -19.25 0.59
C GLU A 279 1.42 -18.40 -0.21
N ARG A 280 0.38 -19.04 -0.77
CA ARG A 280 -0.56 -18.38 -1.68
C ARG A 280 -1.81 -17.91 -0.96
N ILE A 281 -2.20 -16.65 -1.18
CA ILE A 281 -3.48 -16.14 -0.71
C ILE A 281 -4.59 -16.77 -1.54
N VAL A 282 -5.51 -17.47 -0.88
CA VAL A 282 -6.69 -18.08 -1.50
C VAL A 282 -7.92 -17.19 -1.35
N THR A 283 -8.03 -16.47 -0.23
CA THR A 283 -9.14 -15.55 0.04
C THR A 283 -8.64 -14.34 0.84
N GLU A 284 -9.20 -13.18 0.56
CA GLU A 284 -9.09 -11.98 1.40
C GLU A 284 -10.47 -11.41 1.66
N ALA A 285 -10.69 -10.84 2.84
CA ALA A 285 -11.94 -10.21 3.21
C ALA A 285 -11.71 -9.12 4.27
N GLU A 286 -12.61 -8.15 4.29
CA GLU A 286 -12.80 -7.22 5.39
C GLU A 286 -14.20 -7.42 5.93
N PHE A 287 -14.37 -7.46 7.25
CA PHE A 287 -15.68 -7.65 7.85
C PHE A 287 -15.80 -6.97 9.20
N MET A 288 -17.03 -6.65 9.55
CA MET A 288 -17.40 -6.17 10.87
C MET A 288 -18.33 -7.18 11.51
N ALA A 289 -18.01 -7.56 12.74
CA ALA A 289 -18.85 -8.40 13.56
C ALA A 289 -19.09 -7.75 14.92
N GLN A 290 -20.19 -8.09 15.57
CA GLN A 290 -20.52 -7.64 16.92
C GLN A 290 -20.66 -8.84 17.85
N ILE A 291 -20.02 -8.78 19.02
CA ILE A 291 -20.31 -9.70 20.12
C ILE A 291 -21.42 -9.09 21.00
N ILE A 292 -22.40 -9.90 21.35
CA ILE A 292 -23.55 -9.51 22.18
C ILE A 292 -23.67 -10.49 23.33
N LYS A 293 -23.69 -9.98 24.59
CA LYS A 293 -23.90 -10.83 25.77
C LYS A 293 -25.32 -11.39 25.75
N ASN A 294 -25.44 -12.69 25.85
CA ASN A 294 -26.75 -13.38 25.97
C ASN A 294 -27.37 -13.04 27.32
N LYS A 295 -28.69 -12.92 27.34
CA LYS A 295 -29.44 -12.63 28.58
C LYS A 295 -29.37 -13.77 29.59
#